data_bb7ba5c1df1d04dc53948f202f150f12
#
_entry.id   bb7ba5c1df1d04dc53948f202f150f12
#
_cell.length_a   1.000
_cell.length_b   1.000
_cell.length_c   1.000
_cell.angle_alpha   90.00
_cell.angle_beta   90.00
_cell.angle_gamma   90.00
#
_symmetry.space_group_name_H-M   'P 1'
#
loop_
_entity.id
_entity.type
_entity.pdbx_description
1 polymer ?
#
loop_
_entity_poly.entity_id
_entity_poly.type
_entity_poly.pdbx_seq_one_letter_code
_entity_poly.pdbx_strand_id
1 'polypeptide(L)'
;MGLGADCAKKTISLFKERRQGGILKKNENFLANLPLGWAIVVEDESIFIYDVKVRKVWAVKGSRPRILTTGSHRKICWFGALSDDGRQLFRRYLNADSDSFLDYLLHLKRKFKKFVLFIDKATYHKKEARVKRYFRQNRDCIRVKWFPSGFPESNPVEECWNQGEADILGSKFYNSFSDFEQACINYYRTRRFRLDVYKYLCR
;
A
#
# COMPACT_ATOMS: atom_id res chain seq x y z
N MET A 1 2.83 3.04 -41.62
CA MET A 1 1.79 2.30 -40.87
C MET A 1 2.01 2.45 -39.36
N GLY A 2 1.70 3.61 -38.78
CA GLY A 2 1.94 3.92 -37.35
C GLY A 2 0.72 4.44 -36.58
N LEU A 3 -0.43 4.60 -37.26
CA LEU A 3 -1.62 5.24 -36.67
C LEU A 3 -2.47 4.33 -35.77
N GLY A 4 -2.30 3.00 -35.81
CA GLY A 4 -3.13 2.06 -35.06
C GLY A 4 -2.78 1.95 -33.58
N ALA A 5 -1.50 2.02 -33.22
CA ALA A 5 -1.04 1.83 -31.82
C ALA A 5 -1.34 3.03 -30.93
N ASP A 6 -1.25 4.25 -31.45
CA ASP A 6 -1.53 5.47 -30.70
C ASP A 6 -3.04 5.68 -30.48
N CYS A 7 -3.87 5.33 -31.48
CA CYS A 7 -5.32 5.34 -31.33
C CYS A 7 -5.81 4.34 -30.28
N ALA A 8 -5.24 3.12 -30.26
CA ALA A 8 -5.56 2.11 -29.25
C ALA A 8 -5.13 2.55 -27.84
N LYS A 9 -3.95 3.14 -27.66
CA LYS A 9 -3.48 3.68 -26.37
C LYS A 9 -4.41 4.81 -25.87
N LYS A 10 -4.80 5.73 -26.73
CA LYS A 10 -5.70 6.83 -26.41
C LYS A 10 -7.10 6.34 -26.02
N THR A 11 -7.62 5.34 -26.72
CA THR A 11 -8.90 4.71 -26.41
C THR A 11 -8.86 3.99 -25.06
N ILE A 12 -7.78 3.23 -24.75
CA ILE A 12 -7.58 2.57 -23.45
C ILE A 12 -7.49 3.60 -22.32
N SER A 13 -6.80 4.72 -22.52
CA SER A 13 -6.72 5.82 -21.54
C SER A 13 -8.10 6.39 -21.23
N LEU A 14 -8.89 6.73 -22.25
CA LEU A 14 -10.26 7.25 -22.09
C LEU A 14 -11.20 6.27 -21.37
N PHE A 15 -11.09 4.95 -21.65
CA PHE A 15 -11.86 3.93 -20.93
C PHE A 15 -11.45 3.83 -19.46
N LYS A 16 -10.15 3.91 -19.17
CA LYS A 16 -9.65 3.96 -17.79
C LYS A 16 -10.17 5.18 -17.04
N GLU A 17 -10.09 6.37 -17.62
CA GLU A 17 -10.57 7.62 -17.03
C GLU A 17 -12.07 7.59 -16.74
N ARG A 18 -12.90 7.12 -17.69
CA ARG A 18 -14.36 6.98 -17.48
C ARG A 18 -14.70 5.98 -16.39
N ARG A 19 -13.97 4.85 -16.35
CA ARG A 19 -14.17 3.82 -15.32
C ARG A 19 -13.73 4.34 -13.95
N GLN A 20 -12.64 5.06 -13.88
CA GLN A 20 -12.13 5.71 -12.69
C GLN A 20 -13.14 6.72 -12.15
N GLY A 21 -13.64 7.64 -12.98
CA GLY A 21 -14.66 8.63 -12.60
C GLY A 21 -15.92 7.99 -12.03
N GLY A 22 -16.41 6.90 -12.61
CA GLY A 22 -17.57 6.18 -12.10
C GLY A 22 -17.34 5.50 -10.74
N ILE A 23 -16.12 5.03 -10.48
CA ILE A 23 -15.74 4.40 -9.21
C ILE A 23 -15.58 5.47 -8.13
N LEU A 24 -14.90 6.56 -8.42
CA LEU A 24 -14.68 7.68 -7.51
C LEU A 24 -16.01 8.25 -7.03
N LYS A 25 -16.96 8.49 -7.95
CA LYS A 25 -18.31 8.96 -7.61
C LYS A 25 -19.09 7.98 -6.71
N LYS A 26 -18.91 6.68 -6.92
CA LYS A 26 -19.48 5.65 -6.02
C LYS A 26 -18.84 5.68 -4.62
N ASN A 27 -17.54 5.92 -4.55
CA ASN A 27 -16.85 6.08 -3.28
C ASN A 27 -17.33 7.34 -2.55
N GLU A 28 -17.41 8.49 -3.23
CA GLU A 28 -17.93 9.73 -2.66
C GLU A 28 -19.30 9.53 -2.02
N ASN A 29 -20.26 8.97 -2.77
CA ASN A 29 -21.60 8.70 -2.27
C ASN A 29 -21.61 7.74 -1.08
N PHE A 30 -20.74 6.73 -1.08
CA PHE A 30 -20.63 5.80 0.02
C PHE A 30 -20.05 6.46 1.27
N LEU A 31 -18.98 7.24 1.11
CA LEU A 31 -18.29 7.91 2.22
C LEU A 31 -19.15 9.02 2.82
N ALA A 32 -19.91 9.76 2.02
CA ALA A 32 -20.87 10.77 2.48
C ALA A 32 -21.97 10.19 3.38
N ASN A 33 -22.32 8.91 3.20
CA ASN A 33 -23.34 8.21 3.98
C ASN A 33 -22.75 7.30 5.08
N LEU A 34 -21.49 7.52 5.44
CA LEU A 34 -20.85 6.76 6.51
C LEU A 34 -21.40 7.23 7.88
N PRO A 35 -21.80 6.32 8.77
CA PRO A 35 -22.24 6.71 10.09
C PRO A 35 -21.15 7.42 10.89
N LEU A 36 -21.52 8.37 11.72
CA LEU A 36 -20.60 9.07 12.60
C LEU A 36 -19.77 8.09 13.45
N GLY A 37 -18.49 8.39 13.61
CA GLY A 37 -17.55 7.59 14.40
C GLY A 37 -16.94 6.39 13.65
N TRP A 38 -17.21 6.24 12.34
CA TRP A 38 -16.51 5.30 11.49
C TRP A 38 -15.29 5.97 10.85
N ALA A 39 -14.11 5.36 11.01
CA ALA A 39 -12.91 5.79 10.31
C ALA A 39 -12.85 5.19 8.90
N ILE A 40 -12.21 5.88 7.98
CA ILE A 40 -11.87 5.34 6.67
C ILE A 40 -10.42 4.87 6.76
N VAL A 41 -10.18 3.59 6.53
CA VAL A 41 -8.85 2.97 6.61
C VAL A 41 -8.53 2.38 5.25
N VAL A 42 -7.37 2.74 4.73
CA VAL A 42 -6.81 2.17 3.50
C VAL A 42 -5.63 1.31 3.88
N GLU A 43 -5.54 0.14 3.34
CA GLU A 43 -4.52 -0.85 3.66
C GLU A 43 -3.83 -1.36 2.39
N ASP A 44 -2.55 -1.73 2.55
CA ASP A 44 -1.72 -2.33 1.50
C ASP A 44 -0.53 -3.09 2.09
N GLU A 45 0.04 -3.99 1.29
CA GLU A 45 1.24 -4.73 1.65
C GLU A 45 2.41 -4.38 0.74
N SER A 46 3.61 -4.51 1.31
CA SER A 46 4.84 -4.37 0.54
C SER A 46 5.91 -5.34 1.00
N ILE A 47 6.80 -5.69 0.08
CA ILE A 47 7.94 -6.56 0.33
C ILE A 47 9.21 -5.77 0.09
N PHE A 48 10.00 -5.60 1.15
CA PHE A 48 11.32 -4.99 1.08
C PHE A 48 12.38 -6.08 1.04
N ILE A 49 13.16 -6.10 -0.03
CA ILE A 49 14.26 -7.05 -0.21
C ILE A 49 15.52 -6.43 0.39
N TYR A 50 16.29 -7.22 1.13
CA TYR A 50 17.58 -6.82 1.67
C TYR A 50 18.62 -6.73 0.54
N ASP A 51 18.47 -5.71 -0.28
CA ASP A 51 19.47 -5.29 -1.26
C ASP A 51 19.29 -3.82 -1.61
N VAL A 52 20.31 -3.25 -2.24
CA VAL A 52 20.28 -1.84 -2.63
C VAL A 52 19.39 -1.65 -3.83
N LYS A 53 18.40 -0.76 -3.72
CA LYS A 53 17.60 -0.34 -4.88
C LYS A 53 18.38 0.73 -5.65
N VAL A 54 18.97 0.31 -6.77
CA VAL A 54 19.76 1.23 -7.63
C VAL A 54 18.83 2.31 -8.18
N ARG A 55 19.19 3.56 -7.96
CA ARG A 55 18.50 4.73 -8.50
C ARG A 55 19.39 5.51 -9.44
N LYS A 56 18.79 6.28 -10.33
CA LYS A 56 19.53 7.26 -11.14
C LYS A 56 20.17 8.29 -10.20
N VAL A 57 21.47 8.49 -10.34
CA VAL A 57 22.25 9.47 -9.58
C VAL A 57 22.93 10.44 -10.54
N TRP A 58 23.10 11.67 -10.10
CA TRP A 58 23.95 12.62 -10.82
C TRP A 58 25.39 12.19 -10.64
N ALA A 59 26.14 12.10 -11.74
CA ALA A 59 27.53 11.70 -11.74
C ALA A 59 28.28 12.52 -12.78
N VAL A 60 29.59 12.65 -12.60
CA VAL A 60 30.47 13.33 -13.58
C VAL A 60 30.35 12.61 -14.92
N LYS A 61 30.24 13.38 -16.01
CA LYS A 61 30.16 12.80 -17.37
C LYS A 61 31.36 11.87 -17.62
N GLY A 62 31.08 10.65 -18.05
CA GLY A 62 32.09 9.60 -18.26
C GLY A 62 32.48 8.77 -17.04
N SER A 63 32.00 9.13 -15.82
CA SER A 63 32.21 8.31 -14.64
C SER A 63 31.28 7.09 -14.63
N ARG A 64 31.71 6.01 -13.95
CA ARG A 64 30.92 4.79 -13.72
C ARG A 64 30.77 4.59 -12.22
N PRO A 65 29.79 5.24 -11.56
CA PRO A 65 29.58 5.07 -10.13
C PRO A 65 29.31 3.60 -9.81
N ARG A 66 29.98 3.09 -8.78
CA ARG A 66 29.80 1.71 -8.29
C ARG A 66 28.96 1.74 -7.02
N ILE A 67 28.04 0.81 -6.91
CA ILE A 67 27.18 0.62 -5.73
C ILE A 67 27.43 -0.78 -5.20
N LEU A 68 27.66 -0.88 -3.89
CA LEU A 68 27.73 -2.18 -3.22
C LEU A 68 26.34 -2.79 -3.17
N THR A 69 26.22 -4.07 -3.49
CA THR A 69 25.00 -4.83 -3.39
C THR A 69 25.23 -6.04 -2.50
N THR A 70 24.20 -6.52 -1.82
CA THR A 70 24.30 -7.72 -0.98
C THR A 70 24.10 -9.00 -1.79
N GLY A 71 23.39 -8.93 -2.92
CA GLY A 71 22.91 -10.08 -3.68
C GLY A 71 21.95 -10.97 -2.88
N SER A 72 21.40 -10.47 -1.78
CA SER A 72 20.57 -11.25 -0.88
C SER A 72 19.12 -11.29 -1.35
N HIS A 73 18.47 -12.45 -1.20
CA HIS A 73 17.04 -12.62 -1.42
C HIS A 73 16.22 -12.55 -0.10
N ARG A 74 16.86 -12.25 1.03
CA ARG A 74 16.16 -12.06 2.30
C ARG A 74 15.23 -10.85 2.20
N LYS A 75 14.04 -10.97 2.77
CA LYS A 75 12.98 -9.97 2.64
C LYS A 75 12.23 -9.75 3.95
N ILE A 76 11.57 -8.62 4.04
CA ILE A 76 10.63 -8.27 5.11
C ILE A 76 9.29 -7.98 4.43
N CYS A 77 8.22 -8.56 4.95
CA CYS A 77 6.86 -8.22 4.53
C CYS A 77 6.29 -7.16 5.47
N TRP A 78 5.72 -6.12 4.90
CA TRP A 78 5.06 -5.04 5.60
C TRP A 78 3.57 -5.03 5.30
N PHE A 79 2.78 -4.83 6.33
CA PHE A 79 1.38 -4.43 6.22
C PHE A 79 1.26 -3.00 6.71
N GLY A 80 0.63 -2.13 5.94
CA GLY A 80 0.49 -0.72 6.22
C GLY A 80 -0.94 -0.24 6.09
N ALA A 81 -1.36 0.64 6.99
CA ALA A 81 -2.65 1.30 6.88
C ALA A 81 -2.57 2.77 7.26
N LEU A 82 -3.31 3.56 6.51
CA LEU A 82 -3.58 4.97 6.78
C LEU A 82 -5.07 5.19 7.00
N SER A 83 -5.42 6.14 7.85
CA SER A 83 -6.80 6.57 8.00
C SER A 83 -7.00 8.05 7.70
N ASP A 84 -8.24 8.40 7.41
CA ASP A 84 -8.69 9.77 7.13
C ASP A 84 -8.45 10.75 8.28
N ASP A 85 -8.41 10.26 9.51
CA ASP A 85 -8.11 11.05 10.71
C ASP A 85 -6.60 11.16 11.04
N GLY A 86 -5.73 10.73 10.13
CA GLY A 86 -4.27 10.79 10.25
C GLY A 86 -3.64 9.70 11.12
N ARG A 87 -4.42 8.77 11.67
CA ARG A 87 -3.86 7.58 12.33
C ARG A 87 -3.26 6.64 11.29
N GLN A 88 -2.17 5.99 11.65
CA GLN A 88 -1.47 5.05 10.78
C GLN A 88 -1.03 3.81 11.56
N LEU A 89 -0.93 2.67 10.89
CA LEU A 89 -0.43 1.42 11.46
C LEU A 89 0.47 0.73 10.45
N PHE A 90 1.71 0.48 10.81
CA PHE A 90 2.66 -0.31 10.01
C PHE A 90 3.17 -1.45 10.87
N ARG A 91 3.15 -2.68 10.33
CA ARG A 91 3.63 -3.87 11.02
C ARG A 91 4.43 -4.76 10.09
N ARG A 92 5.48 -5.34 10.65
CA ARG A 92 6.35 -6.29 9.99
C ARG A 92 5.84 -7.72 10.19
N TYR A 93 5.92 -8.51 9.14
CA TYR A 93 5.65 -9.94 9.15
C TYR A 93 6.73 -10.70 8.38
N LEU A 94 6.81 -12.02 8.59
CA LEU A 94 7.71 -12.89 7.84
C LEU A 94 7.16 -13.16 6.43
N ASN A 95 5.84 -13.33 6.32
CA ASN A 95 5.15 -13.62 5.07
C ASN A 95 3.94 -12.70 4.89
N ALA A 96 3.56 -12.47 3.63
CA ALA A 96 2.28 -11.89 3.28
C ALA A 96 1.30 -13.03 2.96
N ASP A 97 0.64 -13.52 4.00
CA ASP A 97 -0.30 -14.64 3.94
C ASP A 97 -1.54 -14.37 4.78
N SER A 98 -2.48 -15.31 4.77
CA SER A 98 -3.75 -15.17 5.50
C SER A 98 -3.60 -15.12 7.02
N ASP A 99 -2.58 -15.75 7.58
CA ASP A 99 -2.33 -15.73 9.04
C ASP A 99 -1.81 -14.38 9.48
N SER A 100 -0.83 -13.85 8.77
CA SER A 100 -0.29 -12.50 8.96
C SER A 100 -1.37 -11.44 8.78
N PHE A 101 -2.23 -11.60 7.77
CA PHE A 101 -3.33 -10.69 7.52
C PHE A 101 -4.39 -10.72 8.62
N LEU A 102 -4.75 -11.91 9.13
CA LEU A 102 -5.68 -12.03 10.24
C LEU A 102 -5.16 -11.40 11.53
N ASP A 103 -3.86 -11.59 11.85
CA ASP A 103 -3.22 -10.89 12.97
C ASP A 103 -3.23 -9.37 12.75
N TYR A 104 -2.93 -8.92 11.54
CA TYR A 104 -2.98 -7.50 11.20
C TYR A 104 -4.38 -6.90 11.36
N LEU A 105 -5.43 -7.61 10.95
CA LEU A 105 -6.82 -7.19 11.15
C LEU A 105 -7.19 -7.04 12.64
N LEU A 106 -6.66 -7.88 13.53
CA LEU A 106 -6.83 -7.72 14.99
C LEU A 106 -6.21 -6.40 15.48
N HIS A 107 -5.03 -6.05 14.96
CA HIS A 107 -4.38 -4.78 15.29
C HIS A 107 -5.14 -3.58 14.73
N LEU A 108 -5.64 -3.65 13.51
CA LEU A 108 -6.51 -2.62 12.92
C LEU A 108 -7.77 -2.41 13.78
N LYS A 109 -8.44 -3.50 14.17
CA LYS A 109 -9.64 -3.44 15.02
C LYS A 109 -9.37 -2.80 16.37
N ARG A 110 -8.24 -3.13 17.02
CA ARG A 110 -7.82 -2.50 18.30
C ARG A 110 -7.58 -0.99 18.15
N LYS A 111 -6.98 -0.56 17.02
CA LYS A 111 -6.61 0.82 16.77
C LYS A 111 -7.78 1.70 16.31
N PHE A 112 -8.57 1.22 15.38
CA PHE A 112 -9.61 2.02 14.72
C PHE A 112 -11.02 1.77 15.27
N LYS A 113 -11.25 0.65 15.95
CA LYS A 113 -12.51 0.21 16.55
C LYS A 113 -13.63 -0.02 15.53
N LYS A 114 -14.17 1.05 14.91
CA LYS A 114 -15.17 1.00 13.83
C LYS A 114 -14.59 1.66 12.59
N PHE A 115 -14.53 0.94 11.48
CA PHE A 115 -13.93 1.46 10.25
C PHE A 115 -14.42 0.77 8.98
N VAL A 116 -14.31 1.50 7.88
CA VAL A 116 -14.36 0.93 6.54
C VAL A 116 -12.94 0.67 6.09
N LEU A 117 -12.68 -0.56 5.68
CA LEU A 117 -11.38 -1.01 5.20
C LEU A 117 -11.37 -1.08 3.68
N PHE A 118 -10.59 -0.23 3.05
CA PHE A 118 -10.29 -0.31 1.62
C PHE A 118 -9.05 -1.17 1.43
N ILE A 119 -9.20 -2.26 0.69
CA ILE A 119 -8.12 -3.24 0.41
C ILE A 119 -8.17 -3.69 -1.05
N ASP A 120 -7.07 -4.23 -1.50
CA ASP A 120 -6.98 -4.86 -2.81
C ASP A 120 -7.72 -6.23 -2.84
N LYS A 121 -7.74 -6.85 -4.03
CA LYS A 121 -8.39 -8.15 -4.24
C LYS A 121 -7.40 -9.32 -4.19
N ALA A 122 -6.35 -9.24 -3.38
CA ALA A 122 -5.44 -10.36 -3.22
C ALA A 122 -6.18 -11.65 -2.86
N THR A 123 -5.64 -12.77 -3.29
CA THR A 123 -6.31 -14.07 -3.17
C THR A 123 -6.61 -14.42 -1.72
N TYR A 124 -5.68 -14.17 -0.81
CA TYR A 124 -5.84 -14.46 0.61
C TYR A 124 -6.78 -13.49 1.33
N HIS A 125 -6.98 -12.26 0.82
CA HIS A 125 -8.02 -11.35 1.31
C HIS A 125 -9.42 -11.85 0.96
N LYS A 126 -9.60 -12.29 -0.29
CA LYS A 126 -10.94 -12.53 -0.85
C LYS A 126 -11.38 -13.98 -0.78
N LYS A 127 -10.48 -14.95 -0.96
CA LYS A 127 -10.83 -16.36 -1.12
C LYS A 127 -10.71 -17.16 0.18
N GLU A 128 -9.83 -16.77 1.08
CA GLU A 128 -9.58 -17.50 2.32
C GLU A 128 -10.81 -17.53 3.24
N ALA A 129 -11.20 -18.74 3.64
CA ALA A 129 -12.42 -18.95 4.41
C ALA A 129 -12.36 -18.33 5.81
N ARG A 130 -11.17 -18.32 6.45
CA ARG A 130 -10.95 -17.74 7.79
C ARG A 130 -11.09 -16.23 7.76
N VAL A 131 -10.56 -15.56 6.72
CA VAL A 131 -10.68 -14.11 6.52
C VAL A 131 -12.13 -13.73 6.29
N LYS A 132 -12.86 -14.47 5.44
CA LYS A 132 -14.30 -14.25 5.21
C LYS A 132 -15.11 -14.41 6.50
N ARG A 133 -14.77 -15.42 7.31
CA ARG A 133 -15.42 -15.66 8.62
C ARG A 133 -15.16 -14.49 9.55
N TYR A 134 -13.90 -14.02 9.62
CA TYR A 134 -13.51 -12.88 10.45
C TYR A 134 -14.31 -11.62 10.08
N PHE A 135 -14.40 -11.27 8.81
CA PHE A 135 -15.18 -10.11 8.36
C PHE A 135 -16.67 -10.26 8.69
N ARG A 136 -17.24 -11.45 8.50
CA ARG A 136 -18.65 -11.72 8.84
C ARG A 136 -18.94 -11.55 10.33
N GLN A 137 -18.05 -12.06 11.18
CA GLN A 137 -18.16 -11.94 12.64
C GLN A 137 -17.97 -10.51 13.16
N ASN A 138 -17.30 -9.66 12.40
CA ASN A 138 -16.97 -8.28 12.77
C ASN A 138 -17.72 -7.22 11.94
N ARG A 139 -18.79 -7.60 11.24
CA ARG A 139 -19.54 -6.70 10.33
C ARG A 139 -20.09 -5.44 11.00
N ASP A 140 -20.28 -5.47 12.31
CA ASP A 140 -20.80 -4.35 13.09
C ASP A 140 -19.74 -3.26 13.36
N CYS A 141 -18.47 -3.58 13.11
CA CYS A 141 -17.34 -2.66 13.31
C CYS A 141 -16.36 -2.59 12.15
N ILE A 142 -16.44 -3.52 11.19
CA ILE A 142 -15.56 -3.54 10.00
C ILE A 142 -16.42 -3.72 8.74
N ARG A 143 -16.36 -2.76 7.83
CA ARG A 143 -16.93 -2.86 6.49
C ARG A 143 -15.82 -2.90 5.48
N VAL A 144 -15.84 -3.85 4.55
CA VAL A 144 -14.80 -4.00 3.53
C VAL A 144 -15.25 -3.37 2.22
N LYS A 145 -14.36 -2.60 1.62
CA LYS A 145 -14.46 -2.07 0.27
C LYS A 145 -13.25 -2.52 -0.54
N TRP A 146 -13.51 -3.02 -1.72
CA TRP A 146 -12.47 -3.54 -2.59
C TRP A 146 -12.01 -2.46 -3.57
N PHE A 147 -10.71 -2.24 -3.66
CA PHE A 147 -10.17 -1.45 -4.74
C PHE A 147 -10.50 -2.07 -6.10
N PRO A 148 -10.75 -1.24 -7.11
CA PRO A 148 -10.87 -1.73 -8.48
C PRO A 148 -9.50 -2.24 -8.95
N SER A 149 -9.51 -3.36 -9.69
CA SER A 149 -8.27 -3.90 -10.25
C SER A 149 -7.66 -2.92 -11.26
N GLY A 150 -6.35 -2.68 -11.16
CA GLY A 150 -5.58 -1.85 -12.08
C GLY A 150 -5.61 -0.34 -11.78
N PHE A 151 -5.91 0.06 -10.54
CA PHE A 151 -5.87 1.44 -10.08
C PHE A 151 -5.02 1.60 -8.81
N PRO A 152 -3.71 1.28 -8.86
CA PRO A 152 -2.83 1.43 -7.72
C PRO A 152 -2.76 2.86 -7.21
N GLU A 153 -2.84 3.85 -8.12
CA GLU A 153 -2.84 5.28 -7.80
C GLU A 153 -3.97 5.72 -6.85
N SER A 154 -4.98 4.86 -6.64
CA SER A 154 -6.06 5.12 -5.67
C SER A 154 -5.69 4.68 -4.25
N ASN A 155 -4.53 4.04 -4.05
CA ASN A 155 -4.09 3.58 -2.74
C ASN A 155 -2.99 4.50 -2.19
N PRO A 156 -3.29 5.36 -1.18
CA PRO A 156 -2.29 6.25 -0.60
C PRO A 156 -1.15 5.52 0.13
N VAL A 157 -1.35 4.27 0.52
CA VAL A 157 -0.32 3.49 1.24
C VAL A 157 0.85 3.15 0.30
N GLU A 158 0.61 3.04 -1.02
CA GLU A 158 1.69 2.86 -2.00
C GLU A 158 2.71 4.03 -1.95
N GLU A 159 2.24 5.25 -1.70
CA GLU A 159 3.14 6.40 -1.54
C GLU A 159 4.01 6.25 -0.28
N CYS A 160 3.50 5.63 0.79
CA CYS A 160 4.30 5.32 1.98
C CYS A 160 5.43 4.31 1.66
N TRP A 161 5.13 3.34 0.81
CA TRP A 161 6.15 2.39 0.34
C TRP A 161 7.20 3.07 -0.54
N ASN A 162 6.78 3.91 -1.48
CA ASN A 162 7.68 4.66 -2.35
C ASN A 162 8.64 5.54 -1.56
N GLN A 163 8.14 6.25 -0.54
CA GLN A 163 8.97 7.05 0.36
C GLN A 163 9.90 6.17 1.19
N GLY A 164 9.40 5.07 1.76
CA GLY A 164 10.21 4.13 2.53
C GLY A 164 11.33 3.50 1.70
N GLU A 165 11.02 3.06 0.49
CA GLU A 165 12.04 2.54 -0.44
C GLU A 165 13.08 3.60 -0.80
N ALA A 166 12.64 4.86 -0.98
CA ALA A 166 13.54 5.95 -1.25
C ALA A 166 14.50 6.22 -0.08
N ASP A 167 13.96 6.29 1.11
CA ASP A 167 14.68 6.72 2.30
C ASP A 167 15.52 5.58 2.91
N ILE A 168 15.09 4.33 2.77
CA ILE A 168 15.74 3.16 3.37
C ILE A 168 16.68 2.46 2.36
N LEU A 169 16.17 2.17 1.14
CA LEU A 169 16.87 1.34 0.14
C LEU A 169 17.61 2.18 -0.90
N GLY A 170 17.25 3.46 -1.06
CA GLY A 170 17.80 4.32 -2.11
C GLY A 170 19.30 4.54 -1.97
N SER A 171 20.10 3.75 -2.72
CA SER A 171 21.58 3.82 -2.74
C SER A 171 22.24 3.63 -1.35
N LYS A 172 21.54 3.03 -0.39
CA LYS A 172 22.09 2.72 0.94
C LYS A 172 22.43 1.24 1.05
N PHE A 173 23.63 0.95 1.50
CA PHE A 173 24.10 -0.39 1.81
C PHE A 173 24.03 -0.65 3.31
N TYR A 174 23.57 -1.81 3.70
CA TYR A 174 23.52 -2.28 5.09
C TYR A 174 24.45 -3.48 5.24
N ASN A 175 25.31 -3.47 6.26
CA ASN A 175 26.27 -4.53 6.49
C ASN A 175 25.63 -5.86 6.90
N SER A 176 24.45 -5.80 7.53
CA SER A 176 23.72 -7.00 7.95
C SER A 176 22.22 -6.85 7.67
N PHE A 177 21.54 -8.00 7.58
CA PHE A 177 20.08 -8.01 7.50
C PHE A 177 19.43 -7.42 8.75
N SER A 178 20.04 -7.60 9.91
CA SER A 178 19.57 -7.03 11.18
C SER A 178 19.57 -5.50 11.13
N ASP A 179 20.64 -4.88 10.61
CA ASP A 179 20.73 -3.43 10.47
C ASP A 179 19.66 -2.88 9.52
N PHE A 180 19.49 -3.58 8.38
CA PHE A 180 18.43 -3.26 7.42
C PHE A 180 17.03 -3.36 8.06
N GLU A 181 16.76 -4.47 8.74
CA GLU A 181 15.49 -4.71 9.42
C GLU A 181 15.21 -3.62 10.48
N GLN A 182 16.22 -3.29 11.28
CA GLN A 182 16.09 -2.26 12.31
C GLN A 182 15.85 -0.87 11.71
N ALA A 183 16.51 -0.55 10.61
CA ALA A 183 16.30 0.70 9.87
C ALA A 183 14.85 0.80 9.38
N CYS A 184 14.31 -0.28 8.80
CA CYS A 184 12.92 -0.35 8.35
C CYS A 184 11.95 -0.15 9.53
N ILE A 185 12.16 -0.86 10.63
CA ILE A 185 11.31 -0.77 11.84
C ILE A 185 11.32 0.65 12.39
N ASN A 186 12.50 1.26 12.52
CA ASN A 186 12.63 2.63 13.02
C ASN A 186 11.93 3.62 12.12
N TYR A 187 12.09 3.48 10.81
CA TYR A 187 11.45 4.36 9.83
C TYR A 187 9.92 4.36 9.98
N TYR A 188 9.27 3.19 9.89
CA TYR A 188 7.81 3.12 9.95
C TYR A 188 7.23 3.36 11.35
N ARG A 189 8.04 3.23 12.40
CA ARG A 189 7.65 3.59 13.77
C ARG A 189 7.64 5.10 13.99
N THR A 190 8.58 5.82 13.41
CA THR A 190 8.78 7.26 13.67
C THR A 190 8.18 8.16 12.61
N ARG A 191 8.20 7.73 11.34
CA ARG A 191 7.67 8.50 10.22
C ARG A 191 6.16 8.73 10.37
N ARG A 192 5.73 9.98 10.11
CA ARG A 192 4.31 10.34 10.02
C ARG A 192 4.01 10.73 8.58
N PHE A 193 3.13 9.96 7.93
CA PHE A 193 2.68 10.23 6.58
C PHE A 193 1.46 11.15 6.63
N ARG A 194 1.58 12.32 5.99
CA ARG A 194 0.50 13.31 5.92
C ARG A 194 -0.14 13.26 4.54
N LEU A 195 -0.86 12.17 4.28
CA LEU A 195 -1.55 11.93 3.03
C LEU A 195 -3.06 12.08 3.23
N ASP A 196 -3.69 12.80 2.31
CA ASP A 196 -5.14 13.00 2.34
C ASP A 196 -5.84 11.80 1.70
N VAL A 197 -6.30 10.87 2.53
CA VAL A 197 -6.95 9.62 2.11
C VAL A 197 -8.15 9.88 1.19
N TYR A 198 -8.93 10.94 1.45
CA TYR A 198 -10.07 11.29 0.59
C TYR A 198 -9.64 11.64 -0.83
N LYS A 199 -8.55 12.38 -1.00
CA LYS A 199 -8.05 12.70 -2.34
C LYS A 199 -7.71 11.48 -3.18
N TYR A 200 -7.26 10.39 -2.56
CA TYR A 200 -6.96 9.15 -3.28
C TYR A 200 -8.23 8.35 -3.60
N LEU A 201 -9.21 8.37 -2.73
CA LEU A 201 -10.44 7.59 -2.87
C LEU A 201 -11.52 8.27 -3.73
N CYS A 202 -11.47 9.61 -3.87
CA CYS A 202 -12.50 10.45 -4.49
C CYS A 202 -11.99 11.35 -5.63
N ARG A 203 -10.81 11.06 -6.17
CA ARG A 203 -10.24 11.77 -7.32
C ARG A 203 -10.63 11.18 -8.65
#